data_0c2473574e1b19759eb005ae85f240a9
#
_entry.id   0c2473574e1b19759eb005ae85f240a9
#
_cell.length_a   1.000
_cell.length_b   1.000
_cell.length_c   1.000
_cell.angle_alpha   90.00
_cell.angle_beta   90.00
_cell.angle_gamma   90.00
#
_symmetry.space_group_name_H-M   'P 1'
#
loop_
_entity.id
_entity.type
_entity.pdbx_description
1 polymer ?
#
loop_
_entity_poly.entity_id
_entity_poly.type
_entity_poly.pdbx_seq_one_letter_code
_entity_poly.pdbx_strand_id
1 'polypeptide(L)'
;VRSRRQRQMCIRDRALAELITTRYPKDTLDILVFGNDAWPISLKEVPYLEVGPYHTNTVAGLQLAMDMLRRKKYSNKQIFMITDGKPSCLKLPDGSYYKNSVGLDDTIVEKCYTMARQANKMQIPITTFMIAQDPYLQQFVRTFTEANRGKAFFTGLKGLGEMIFEDYEKNRKKRLE
;
A
#
# COMPACT_ATOMS: atom_id res chain seq x y z
N VAL A 1 21.09 -2.55 -10.87
CA VAL A 1 21.61 -2.82 -9.50
C VAL A 1 20.62 -2.31 -8.48
N ARG A 2 19.99 -3.20 -7.70
CA ARG A 2 19.07 -2.81 -6.63
C ARG A 2 19.80 -1.97 -5.60
N SER A 3 19.18 -0.85 -5.17
CA SER A 3 19.70 -0.12 -4.01
C SER A 3 19.67 -1.02 -2.76
N ARG A 4 20.60 -0.79 -1.83
CA ARG A 4 20.66 -1.54 -0.57
C ARG A 4 19.35 -1.44 0.23
N ARG A 5 18.65 -0.29 0.13
CA ARG A 5 17.34 -0.04 0.75
C ARG A 5 16.23 -0.93 0.17
N GLN A 6 16.18 -1.09 -1.16
CA GLN A 6 15.17 -1.90 -1.84
C GLN A 6 15.31 -3.39 -1.51
N ARG A 7 16.54 -3.92 -1.43
CA ARG A 7 16.79 -5.29 -0.99
C ARG A 7 16.35 -5.55 0.46
N GLN A 8 16.63 -4.62 1.36
CA GLN A 8 16.21 -4.74 2.76
C GLN A 8 14.70 -4.69 2.93
N MET A 9 13.99 -3.89 2.13
CA MET A 9 12.53 -3.85 2.10
C MET A 9 11.94 -5.20 1.68
N CYS A 10 12.34 -5.74 0.54
CA CYS A 10 11.85 -7.04 0.04
C CYS A 10 12.06 -8.22 1.00
N ILE A 11 13.21 -8.29 1.68
CA ILE A 11 13.50 -9.38 2.64
C ILE A 11 12.58 -9.29 3.87
N ARG A 12 12.29 -8.09 4.36
CA ARG A 12 11.44 -7.87 5.53
C ARG A 12 9.96 -8.10 5.22
N ASP A 13 9.51 -7.67 4.05
CA ASP A 13 8.14 -7.90 3.58
C ASP A 13 7.85 -9.40 3.46
N ARG A 14 8.81 -10.18 3.00
CA ARG A 14 8.72 -11.65 2.97
C ARG A 14 8.62 -12.25 4.37
N ALA A 15 9.49 -11.87 5.29
CA ALA A 15 9.48 -12.38 6.66
C ALA A 15 8.17 -12.08 7.38
N LEU A 16 7.60 -10.86 7.16
CA LEU A 16 6.31 -10.48 7.67
C LEU A 16 5.18 -11.33 7.10
N ALA A 17 5.16 -11.51 5.79
CA ALA A 17 4.14 -12.31 5.12
C ALA A 17 4.20 -13.79 5.54
N GLU A 18 5.40 -14.37 5.68
CA GLU A 18 5.61 -15.71 6.22
C GLU A 18 5.12 -15.80 7.68
N LEU A 19 5.39 -14.79 8.51
CA LEU A 19 4.94 -14.74 9.90
C LEU A 19 3.41 -14.70 9.99
N ILE A 20 2.73 -13.87 9.19
CA ILE A 20 1.27 -13.78 9.16
C ILE A 20 0.67 -15.11 8.72
N THR A 21 1.13 -15.69 7.63
CA THR A 21 0.58 -16.94 7.09
C THR A 21 0.84 -18.15 7.99
N THR A 22 1.95 -18.16 8.73
CA THR A 22 2.27 -19.23 9.68
C THR A 22 1.47 -19.11 10.97
N ARG A 23 1.37 -17.90 11.53
CA ARG A 23 0.69 -17.66 12.81
C ARG A 23 -0.83 -17.63 12.68
N TYR A 24 -1.34 -17.22 11.51
CA TYR A 24 -2.78 -17.08 11.22
C TYR A 24 -3.16 -17.79 9.93
N PRO A 25 -3.13 -19.14 9.89
CA PRO A 25 -3.32 -19.91 8.66
C PRO A 25 -4.75 -19.81 8.08
N LYS A 26 -5.70 -19.26 8.83
CA LYS A 26 -7.07 -19.00 8.34
C LYS A 26 -7.22 -17.63 7.67
N ASP A 27 -6.24 -16.75 7.83
CA ASP A 27 -6.25 -15.44 7.22
C ASP A 27 -5.62 -15.53 5.81
N THR A 28 -6.11 -14.74 4.87
CA THR A 28 -5.53 -14.69 3.52
C THR A 28 -4.74 -13.40 3.34
N LEU A 29 -3.57 -13.52 2.76
CA LEU A 29 -2.70 -12.41 2.41
C LEU A 29 -2.49 -12.40 0.89
N ASP A 30 -2.88 -11.32 0.25
CA ASP A 30 -2.53 -11.04 -1.14
C ASP A 30 -1.48 -9.92 -1.18
N ILE A 31 -0.48 -10.07 -2.03
CA ILE A 31 0.58 -9.08 -2.23
C ILE A 31 0.43 -8.52 -3.63
N LEU A 32 0.49 -7.21 -3.74
CA LEU A 32 0.50 -6.54 -5.02
C LEU A 32 1.59 -5.47 -5.08
N VAL A 33 2.04 -5.21 -6.27
CA VAL A 33 3.02 -4.15 -6.57
C VAL A 33 2.34 -3.13 -7.46
N PHE A 34 2.69 -1.87 -7.27
CA PHE A 34 2.23 -0.80 -8.14
C PHE A 34 3.40 0.10 -8.57
N GLY A 35 3.47 0.33 -9.86
CA GLY A 35 4.38 1.24 -10.54
C GLY A 35 3.57 2.13 -11.45
N ASN A 36 3.75 2.05 -12.77
CA ASN A 36 2.84 2.68 -13.74
C ASN A 36 1.47 1.99 -13.75
N ASP A 37 1.48 0.67 -13.64
CA ASP A 37 0.31 -0.19 -13.42
C ASP A 37 0.40 -0.89 -12.05
N ALA A 38 -0.59 -1.70 -11.73
CA ALA A 38 -0.58 -2.56 -10.55
C ALA A 38 -0.83 -4.02 -10.94
N TRP A 39 -0.14 -4.95 -10.26
CA TRP A 39 -0.27 -6.38 -10.50
C TRP A 39 -0.07 -7.18 -9.21
N PRO A 40 -0.76 -8.33 -9.07
CA PRO A 40 -0.52 -9.22 -7.94
C PRO A 40 0.79 -9.98 -8.12
N ILE A 41 1.44 -10.29 -7.00
CA ILE A 41 2.62 -11.17 -6.97
C ILE A 41 2.47 -12.22 -5.88
N SER A 42 3.13 -13.34 -6.04
CA SER A 42 3.25 -14.34 -5.00
C SER A 42 4.36 -13.97 -4.00
N LEU A 43 4.26 -14.51 -2.78
CA LEU A 43 5.28 -14.32 -1.74
C LEU A 43 6.68 -14.76 -2.22
N LYS A 44 6.75 -15.76 -3.09
CA LYS A 44 8.02 -16.27 -3.64
C LYS A 44 8.69 -15.29 -4.60
N GLU A 45 7.92 -14.40 -5.23
CA GLU A 45 8.41 -13.40 -6.19
C GLU A 45 8.95 -12.14 -5.50
N VAL A 46 8.52 -11.86 -4.26
CA VAL A 46 8.95 -10.65 -3.52
C VAL A 46 10.48 -10.45 -3.52
N PRO A 47 11.33 -11.48 -3.28
CA PRO A 47 12.79 -11.30 -3.30
C PRO A 47 13.37 -10.97 -4.68
N TYR A 48 12.67 -11.32 -5.74
CA TYR A 48 13.09 -11.16 -7.14
C TYR A 48 12.46 -9.97 -7.83
N LEU A 49 11.65 -9.18 -7.10
CA LEU A 49 10.99 -8.03 -7.64
C LEU A 49 12.01 -7.05 -8.23
N GLU A 50 11.92 -6.82 -9.53
CA GLU A 50 12.71 -5.79 -10.20
C GLU A 50 11.99 -4.45 -10.07
N VAL A 51 12.69 -3.48 -9.49
CA VAL A 51 12.22 -2.10 -9.41
C VAL A 51 12.80 -1.35 -10.60
N GLY A 52 11.95 -1.08 -11.56
CA GLY A 52 12.30 -0.28 -12.73
C GLY A 52 12.14 1.22 -12.45
N PRO A 53 12.43 2.07 -13.43
CA PRO A 53 12.19 3.51 -13.36
C PRO A 53 10.70 3.80 -13.51
N TYR A 54 9.89 3.25 -12.62
CA TYR A 54 8.44 3.41 -12.65
C TYR A 54 8.01 4.67 -11.91
N HIS A 55 6.93 5.27 -12.40
CA HIS A 55 6.15 6.21 -11.62
C HIS A 55 5.27 5.47 -10.60
N THR A 56 4.74 6.20 -9.64
CA THR A 56 3.91 5.62 -8.57
C THR A 56 2.43 5.88 -8.87
N ASN A 57 1.74 4.87 -9.39
CA ASN A 57 0.29 4.89 -9.63
C ASN A 57 -0.46 4.31 -8.43
N THR A 58 -0.58 5.10 -7.38
CA THR A 58 -1.30 4.74 -6.15
C THR A 58 -2.77 4.40 -6.43
N VAL A 59 -3.39 5.08 -7.40
CA VAL A 59 -4.79 4.84 -7.79
C VAL A 59 -4.95 3.43 -8.34
N ALA A 60 -4.08 2.98 -9.26
CA ALA A 60 -4.12 1.62 -9.81
C ALA A 60 -3.89 0.56 -8.72
N GLY A 61 -2.93 0.81 -7.80
CA GLY A 61 -2.68 -0.08 -6.67
C GLY A 61 -3.89 -0.25 -5.77
N LEU A 62 -4.53 0.85 -5.38
CA LEU A 62 -5.71 0.83 -4.53
C LEU A 62 -6.93 0.22 -5.24
N GLN A 63 -7.14 0.52 -6.52
CA GLN A 63 -8.21 -0.06 -7.30
C GLN A 63 -8.08 -1.59 -7.34
N LEU A 64 -6.90 -2.09 -7.70
CA LEU A 64 -6.64 -3.53 -7.73
C LEU A 64 -6.84 -4.18 -6.35
N ALA A 65 -6.32 -3.57 -5.28
CA ALA A 65 -6.49 -4.08 -3.93
C ALA A 65 -7.97 -4.18 -3.52
N MET A 66 -8.75 -3.14 -3.78
CA MET A 66 -10.19 -3.15 -3.49
C MET A 66 -10.94 -4.19 -4.32
N ASP A 67 -10.61 -4.35 -5.60
CA ASP A 67 -11.23 -5.35 -6.47
C ASP A 67 -10.91 -6.79 -6.03
N MET A 68 -9.69 -7.04 -5.58
CA MET A 68 -9.31 -8.34 -5.02
C MET A 68 -10.06 -8.62 -3.72
N LEU A 69 -10.09 -7.65 -2.80
CA LEU A 69 -10.78 -7.78 -1.52
C LEU A 69 -12.30 -7.91 -1.68
N ARG A 70 -12.91 -7.25 -2.67
CA ARG A 70 -14.35 -7.37 -2.95
C ARG A 70 -14.77 -8.79 -3.27
N ARG A 71 -13.91 -9.55 -3.95
CA ARG A 71 -14.16 -10.96 -4.32
C ARG A 71 -14.01 -11.94 -3.14
N LYS A 72 -13.38 -11.52 -2.05
CA LYS A 72 -13.22 -12.36 -0.84
C LYS A 72 -14.47 -12.32 0.01
N LYS A 73 -14.86 -13.45 0.55
CA LYS A 73 -16.07 -13.61 1.40
C LYS A 73 -15.85 -13.20 2.87
N TYR A 74 -14.64 -12.77 3.23
CA TYR A 74 -14.30 -12.37 4.59
C TYR A 74 -14.91 -11.01 4.95
N SER A 75 -15.42 -10.87 6.16
CA SER A 75 -15.96 -9.59 6.68
C SER A 75 -14.84 -8.63 7.10
N ASN A 76 -13.73 -9.16 7.62
CA ASN A 76 -12.59 -8.35 8.05
C ASN A 76 -11.58 -8.21 6.91
N LYS A 77 -11.53 -7.03 6.31
CA LYS A 77 -10.64 -6.69 5.18
C LYS A 77 -9.85 -5.45 5.52
N GLN A 78 -8.58 -5.42 5.15
CA GLN A 78 -7.72 -4.23 5.32
C GLN A 78 -6.65 -4.19 4.25
N ILE A 79 -6.13 -2.99 3.99
CA ILE A 79 -5.01 -2.75 3.08
C ILE A 79 -3.85 -2.19 3.89
N PHE A 80 -2.68 -2.80 3.73
CA PHE A 80 -1.41 -2.22 4.14
C PHE A 80 -0.73 -1.63 2.91
N MET A 81 -0.51 -0.33 2.91
CA MET A 81 0.17 0.37 1.84
C MET A 81 1.56 0.81 2.32
N ILE A 82 2.59 0.30 1.69
CA ILE A 82 3.98 0.65 1.99
C ILE A 82 4.51 1.47 0.81
N THR A 83 4.94 2.69 1.07
CA THR A 83 5.42 3.59 0.01
C THR A 83 6.53 4.50 0.52
N ASP A 84 7.48 4.80 -0.34
CA ASP A 84 8.54 5.78 -0.14
C ASP A 84 8.43 6.98 -1.09
N GLY A 85 7.40 6.95 -1.97
CA GLY A 85 7.25 7.89 -3.06
C GLY A 85 5.91 8.60 -3.12
N LYS A 86 5.94 9.74 -3.82
CA LYS A 86 4.75 10.51 -4.15
C LYS A 86 3.94 9.82 -5.24
N PRO A 87 2.61 9.91 -5.21
CA PRO A 87 1.80 9.52 -6.36
C PRO A 87 2.15 10.43 -7.55
N SER A 88 2.52 9.84 -8.67
CA SER A 88 3.08 10.58 -9.81
C SER A 88 2.58 10.09 -11.17
N CYS A 89 1.61 9.18 -11.18
CA CYS A 89 1.08 8.60 -12.40
C CYS A 89 -0.40 8.24 -12.26
N LEU A 90 -1.15 8.43 -13.34
CA LEU A 90 -2.51 7.93 -13.53
C LEU A 90 -2.60 7.24 -14.89
N LYS A 91 -3.36 6.16 -14.99
CA LYS A 91 -3.77 5.59 -16.25
C LYS A 91 -5.08 6.24 -16.70
N LEU A 92 -5.09 6.74 -17.92
CA LEU A 92 -6.27 7.37 -18.53
C LEU A 92 -7.17 6.34 -19.20
N PRO A 93 -8.45 6.67 -19.48
CA PRO A 93 -9.39 5.74 -20.09
C PRO A 93 -8.98 5.25 -21.49
N ASP A 94 -8.19 6.04 -22.22
CA ASP A 94 -7.62 5.68 -23.51
C ASP A 94 -6.40 4.74 -23.43
N GLY A 95 -5.99 4.36 -22.19
CA GLY A 95 -4.84 3.51 -21.92
C GLY A 95 -3.51 4.24 -21.82
N SER A 96 -3.46 5.54 -22.11
CA SER A 96 -2.27 6.37 -21.94
C SER A 96 -2.01 6.68 -20.47
N TYR A 97 -0.83 7.25 -20.16
CA TYR A 97 -0.46 7.60 -18.80
C TYR A 97 -0.26 9.10 -18.65
N TYR A 98 -1.01 9.69 -17.73
CA TYR A 98 -0.71 11.02 -17.21
C TYR A 98 0.37 10.90 -16.13
N LYS A 99 1.49 11.61 -16.29
CA LYS A 99 2.66 11.51 -15.42
C LYS A 99 3.11 12.90 -14.98
N ASN A 100 3.44 13.04 -13.70
CA ASN A 100 4.05 14.23 -13.14
C ASN A 100 5.30 13.86 -12.33
N SER A 101 6.46 14.31 -12.78
CA SER A 101 7.74 14.08 -12.11
C SER A 101 8.08 15.19 -11.10
N VAL A 102 7.39 16.32 -11.12
CA VAL A 102 7.69 17.51 -10.29
C VAL A 102 6.60 17.70 -9.24
N GLY A 103 6.96 17.63 -7.96
CA GLY A 103 6.05 17.88 -6.85
C GLY A 103 4.85 16.93 -6.76
N LEU A 104 3.86 17.27 -5.95
CA LEU A 104 2.55 16.65 -5.92
C LEU A 104 1.66 17.33 -6.97
N ASP A 105 0.90 16.54 -7.70
CA ASP A 105 -0.04 17.01 -8.71
C ASP A 105 -1.46 16.90 -8.18
N ASP A 106 -2.21 17.99 -8.19
CA ASP A 106 -3.55 18.06 -7.62
C ASP A 106 -4.52 17.06 -8.26
N THR A 107 -4.40 16.82 -9.57
CA THR A 107 -5.25 15.86 -10.28
C THR A 107 -4.99 14.43 -9.78
N ILE A 108 -3.72 14.06 -9.62
CA ILE A 108 -3.32 12.74 -9.13
C ILE A 108 -3.73 12.58 -7.66
N VAL A 109 -3.45 13.59 -6.85
CA VAL A 109 -3.74 13.63 -5.40
C VAL A 109 -5.24 13.49 -5.16
N GLU A 110 -6.09 14.23 -5.87
CA GLU A 110 -7.56 14.16 -5.69
C GLU A 110 -8.11 12.78 -6.10
N LYS A 111 -7.53 12.15 -7.11
CA LYS A 111 -7.87 10.75 -7.46
C LYS A 111 -7.49 9.78 -6.34
N CYS A 112 -6.34 9.97 -5.71
CA CYS A 112 -5.94 9.17 -4.54
C CYS A 112 -6.92 9.35 -3.37
N TYR A 113 -7.34 10.58 -3.07
CA TYR A 113 -8.35 10.83 -2.03
C TYR A 113 -9.71 10.23 -2.38
N THR A 114 -10.09 10.23 -3.65
CA THR A 114 -11.30 9.55 -4.12
C THR A 114 -11.24 8.05 -3.85
N MET A 115 -10.10 7.39 -4.11
CA MET A 115 -9.90 5.98 -3.78
C MET A 115 -9.95 5.72 -2.27
N ALA A 116 -9.35 6.60 -1.47
CA ALA A 116 -9.40 6.53 -0.02
C ALA A 116 -10.85 6.58 0.52
N ARG A 117 -11.65 7.53 0.02
CA ARG A 117 -13.09 7.65 0.34
C ARG A 117 -13.88 6.42 -0.12
N GLN A 118 -13.56 5.86 -1.27
CA GLN A 118 -14.21 4.64 -1.78
C GLN A 118 -13.89 3.44 -0.89
N ALA A 119 -12.65 3.24 -0.51
CA ALA A 119 -12.25 2.18 0.42
C ALA A 119 -12.97 2.33 1.78
N ASN A 120 -13.11 3.57 2.30
CA ASN A 120 -13.87 3.83 3.51
C ASN A 120 -15.35 3.43 3.37
N LYS A 121 -16.00 3.76 2.25
CA LYS A 121 -17.40 3.33 1.97
C LYS A 121 -17.53 1.81 1.92
N MET A 122 -16.50 1.10 1.47
CA MET A 122 -16.43 -0.37 1.46
C MET A 122 -16.05 -0.95 2.83
N GLN A 123 -15.85 -0.12 3.86
CA GLN A 123 -15.36 -0.51 5.18
C GLN A 123 -13.99 -1.22 5.16
N ILE A 124 -13.14 -0.83 4.23
CA ILE A 124 -11.77 -1.33 4.09
C ILE A 124 -10.83 -0.24 4.63
N PRO A 125 -10.32 -0.37 5.87
CA PRO A 125 -9.32 0.55 6.38
C PRO A 125 -7.99 0.37 5.64
N ILE A 126 -7.32 1.50 5.40
CA ILE A 126 -5.96 1.53 4.83
C ILE A 126 -5.01 1.98 5.92
N THR A 127 -4.01 1.16 6.20
CA THR A 127 -2.87 1.57 7.03
C THR A 127 -1.69 1.88 6.11
N THR A 128 -1.24 3.14 6.11
CA THR A 128 -0.14 3.61 5.27
C THR A 128 1.16 3.66 6.07
N PHE A 129 2.19 3.00 5.58
CA PHE A 129 3.56 3.07 6.08
C PHE A 129 4.39 3.91 5.12
N MET A 130 4.65 5.16 5.50
CA MET A 130 5.43 6.11 4.71
C MET A 130 6.88 6.11 5.18
N ILE A 131 7.78 5.79 4.26
CA ILE A 131 9.23 5.71 4.55
C ILE A 131 9.95 7.03 4.26
N ALA A 132 9.32 7.93 3.51
CA ALA A 132 9.88 9.24 3.18
C ALA A 132 9.70 10.26 4.31
N GLN A 133 10.66 11.19 4.41
CA GLN A 133 10.64 12.26 5.41
C GLN A 133 10.19 13.63 4.83
N ASP A 134 9.76 13.66 3.57
CA ASP A 134 9.31 14.87 2.89
C ASP A 134 8.03 15.42 3.52
N PRO A 135 7.99 16.69 3.99
CA PRO A 135 6.83 17.27 4.65
C PRO A 135 5.58 17.34 3.79
N TYR A 136 5.72 17.58 2.47
CA TYR A 136 4.57 17.62 1.54
C TYR A 136 3.96 16.23 1.37
N LEU A 137 4.78 15.18 1.30
CA LEU A 137 4.30 13.81 1.27
C LEU A 137 3.64 13.42 2.59
N GLN A 138 4.17 13.87 3.72
CA GLN A 138 3.53 13.63 5.01
C GLN A 138 2.14 14.27 5.09
N GLN A 139 1.99 15.51 4.58
CA GLN A 139 0.69 16.17 4.53
C GLN A 139 -0.29 15.43 3.62
N PHE A 140 0.16 15.01 2.43
CA PHE A 140 -0.64 14.17 1.53
C PHE A 140 -1.14 12.90 2.25
N VAL A 141 -0.25 12.17 2.93
CA VAL A 141 -0.60 10.93 3.63
C VAL A 141 -1.56 11.18 4.80
N ARG A 142 -1.43 12.29 5.52
CA ARG A 142 -2.38 12.67 6.58
C ARG A 142 -3.79 12.87 6.00
N THR A 143 -3.94 13.69 4.98
CA THR A 143 -5.24 13.95 4.33
C THR A 143 -5.83 12.68 3.70
N PHE A 144 -4.99 11.85 3.09
CA PHE A 144 -5.39 10.53 2.56
C PHE A 144 -5.93 9.62 3.67
N THR A 145 -5.24 9.59 4.81
CA THR A 145 -5.61 8.78 5.98
C THR A 145 -6.92 9.26 6.60
N GLU A 146 -7.12 10.56 6.71
CA GLU A 146 -8.39 11.16 7.17
C GLU A 146 -9.55 10.79 6.24
N ALA A 147 -9.35 10.87 4.91
CA ALA A 147 -10.35 10.51 3.92
C ALA A 147 -10.78 9.03 3.99
N ASN A 148 -9.86 8.15 4.37
CA ASN A 148 -10.14 6.71 4.56
C ASN A 148 -10.60 6.37 5.98
N ARG A 149 -10.34 7.22 6.98
CA ARG A 149 -10.44 6.92 8.43
C ARG A 149 -9.52 5.76 8.84
N GLY A 150 -8.40 5.64 8.17
CA GLY A 150 -7.39 4.63 8.40
C GLY A 150 -6.32 5.06 9.40
N LYS A 151 -5.09 4.61 9.15
CA LYS A 151 -3.91 4.95 9.96
C LYS A 151 -2.73 5.31 9.06
N ALA A 152 -1.82 6.14 9.57
CA ALA A 152 -0.55 6.41 8.93
C ALA A 152 0.59 6.31 9.94
N PHE A 153 1.66 5.65 9.51
CA PHE A 153 2.91 5.57 10.25
C PHE A 153 4.03 6.16 9.40
N PHE A 154 4.74 7.10 9.99
CA PHE A 154 5.92 7.71 9.37
C PHE A 154 7.15 7.07 10.02
N THR A 155 7.85 6.23 9.28
CA THR A 155 8.91 5.39 9.83
C THR A 155 10.08 5.25 8.88
N GLY A 156 11.24 4.86 9.42
CA GLY A 156 12.33 4.35 8.60
C GLY A 156 12.16 2.88 8.28
N LEU A 157 13.10 2.32 7.51
CA LEU A 157 13.11 0.88 7.19
C LEU A 157 13.33 -0.01 8.42
N LYS A 158 13.95 0.51 9.50
CA LYS A 158 14.13 -0.23 10.76
C LYS A 158 12.80 -0.36 11.49
N GLY A 159 12.43 -1.58 11.88
CA GLY A 159 11.20 -1.83 12.65
C GLY A 159 9.90 -1.84 11.83
N LEU A 160 9.95 -1.59 10.53
CA LEU A 160 8.75 -1.56 9.68
C LEU A 160 7.93 -2.86 9.79
N GLY A 161 8.57 -4.02 9.71
CA GLY A 161 7.88 -5.32 9.81
C GLY A 161 7.21 -5.52 11.15
N GLU A 162 7.84 -5.11 12.26
CA GLU A 162 7.27 -5.17 13.60
C GLU A 162 6.04 -4.26 13.72
N MET A 163 6.12 -3.04 13.23
CA MET A 163 5.00 -2.09 13.25
C MET A 163 3.80 -2.59 12.42
N ILE A 164 4.04 -3.15 11.24
CA ILE A 164 2.99 -3.75 10.41
C ILE A 164 2.33 -4.91 11.14
N PHE A 165 3.13 -5.79 11.76
CA PHE A 165 2.63 -6.94 12.47
C PHE A 165 1.81 -6.53 13.72
N GLU A 166 2.29 -5.57 14.50
CA GLU A 166 1.54 -5.03 15.64
C GLU A 166 0.20 -4.42 15.23
N ASP A 167 0.18 -3.63 14.15
CA ASP A 167 -1.07 -3.05 13.66
C ASP A 167 -2.03 -4.11 13.14
N TYR A 168 -1.52 -5.13 12.46
CA TYR A 168 -2.29 -6.29 12.03
C TYR A 168 -2.94 -7.01 13.22
N GLU A 169 -2.19 -7.32 14.28
CA GLU A 169 -2.73 -7.99 15.47
C GLU A 169 -3.77 -7.13 16.20
N LYS A 170 -3.52 -5.83 16.36
CA LYS A 170 -4.47 -4.89 16.99
C LYS A 170 -5.79 -4.80 16.22
N ASN A 171 -5.71 -4.73 14.89
CA ASN A 171 -6.92 -4.63 14.05
C ASN A 171 -7.70 -5.95 14.01
N ARG A 172 -7.01 -7.10 14.11
CA ARG A 172 -7.63 -8.41 14.17
C ARG A 172 -8.42 -8.61 15.48
N LYS A 173 -7.88 -8.19 16.61
CA LYS A 173 -8.53 -8.32 17.94
C LYS A 173 -9.77 -7.44 18.06
N LYS A 174 -9.72 -6.17 17.61
CA LYS A 174 -10.84 -5.21 17.72
C LYS A 174 -12.14 -5.61 17.01
N ARG A 175 -12.11 -6.61 16.15
CA ARG A 175 -13.28 -7.04 15.37
C ARG A 175 -13.79 -8.44 15.76
N LEU A 176 -13.18 -9.04 16.77
CA LEU A 176 -13.62 -10.30 17.37
C LEU A 176 -14.42 -10.07 18.66
N GLU A 177 -14.41 -8.84 19.16
CA GLU A 177 -15.25 -8.33 20.25
C GLU A 177 -16.50 -7.63 19.66
#